data_3faadbb48a65732c8a71a508dd8e9149
#
_entry.id   3faadbb48a65732c8a71a508dd8e9149
#
_cell.length_a   1.000
_cell.length_b   1.000
_cell.length_c   1.000
_cell.angle_alpha   90.00
_cell.angle_beta   90.00
_cell.angle_gamma   90.00
#
_symmetry.space_group_name_H-M   'P 1'
#
loop_
_entity.id
_entity.type
_entity.pdbx_description
1 polymer ?
#
loop_
_entity_poly.entity_id
_entity_poly.type
_entity_poly.pdbx_seq_one_letter_code
_entity_poly.pdbx_strand_id
1 'polypeptide(L)'
;MGKTYIVEHLDEELGQWSELEYITIARETGNFCLSSIPSTLVLPQELKNTPGFVAETRGVEEVYGQDPVLKARVCLLDPAAKQELSPEDGDLFDVFLFGGILGDDPPRDRTSELRKKGFTGRRLGPKQMTTDTAVRVTRIVTEQRIPLDDIPYLDFPELKFNEHESTQMPFRYVKGDDGKPIMPEGMIDLIRKDSDKAIDDLF
;
A
#
# COMPACT_ATOMS: atom_id res chain seq x y z
N MET A 1 -6.95 17.90 11.36
CA MET A 1 -7.21 16.48 11.51
C MET A 1 -6.21 15.72 10.67
N GLY A 2 -5.65 14.61 11.17
CA GLY A 2 -4.76 13.77 10.37
C GLY A 2 -5.50 13.08 9.22
N LYS A 3 -4.79 12.69 8.16
CA LYS A 3 -5.36 11.93 7.05
C LYS A 3 -5.63 10.49 7.47
N THR A 4 -6.63 9.85 6.90
CA THR A 4 -6.95 8.45 7.09
C THR A 4 -6.51 7.64 5.86
N TYR A 5 -5.80 6.56 6.09
CA TYR A 5 -5.34 5.65 5.04
C TYR A 5 -6.10 4.33 5.15
N ILE A 6 -6.74 3.91 4.07
CA ILE A 6 -7.57 2.70 4.03
C ILE A 6 -7.01 1.75 2.98
N VAL A 7 -6.76 0.52 3.38
CA VAL A 7 -6.58 -0.59 2.45
C VAL A 7 -7.82 -1.46 2.47
N GLU A 8 -8.46 -1.65 1.32
CA GLU A 8 -9.55 -2.59 1.16
C GLU A 8 -8.98 -3.99 1.00
N HIS A 9 -9.14 -4.82 2.05
CA HIS A 9 -8.64 -6.19 2.05
C HIS A 9 -9.67 -7.11 1.38
N LEU A 10 -9.34 -7.62 0.20
CA LEU A 10 -10.26 -8.41 -0.63
C LEU A 10 -10.00 -9.93 -0.55
N ASP A 11 -9.06 -10.35 0.27
CA ASP A 11 -8.68 -11.76 0.41
C ASP A 11 -9.27 -12.38 1.68
N GLU A 12 -9.49 -13.69 1.64
CA GLU A 12 -9.98 -14.45 2.80
C GLU A 12 -8.88 -14.68 3.85
N GLU A 13 -7.61 -14.60 3.43
CA GLU A 13 -6.44 -14.87 4.25
C GLU A 13 -5.50 -13.65 4.28
N LEU A 14 -4.68 -13.58 5.31
CA LEU A 14 -3.59 -12.63 5.44
C LEU A 14 -2.26 -13.32 5.16
N GLY A 15 -1.68 -13.05 3.99
CA GLY A 15 -0.34 -13.53 3.65
C GLY A 15 0.77 -12.80 4.43
N GLN A 16 1.93 -13.43 4.58
CA GLN A 16 3.07 -12.86 5.32
C GLN A 16 3.54 -11.52 4.73
N TRP A 17 3.52 -11.37 3.42
CA TRP A 17 3.86 -10.11 2.75
C TRP A 17 2.92 -8.98 3.19
N SER A 18 1.62 -9.19 3.07
CA SER A 18 0.61 -8.19 3.45
C SER A 18 0.63 -7.89 4.94
N GLU A 19 0.91 -8.88 5.78
CA GLU A 19 1.09 -8.68 7.21
C GLU A 19 2.18 -7.64 7.52
N LEU A 20 3.36 -7.80 6.90
CA LEU A 20 4.47 -6.86 7.08
C LEU A 20 4.15 -5.47 6.53
N GLU A 21 3.48 -5.38 5.36
CA GLU A 21 3.03 -4.11 4.81
C GLU A 21 2.05 -3.40 5.75
N TYR A 22 1.03 -4.10 6.24
CA TYR A 22 -0.01 -3.51 7.09
C TYR A 22 0.53 -3.03 8.44
N ILE A 23 1.44 -3.78 9.06
CA ILE A 23 2.13 -3.35 10.28
C ILE A 23 2.92 -2.06 10.02
N THR A 24 3.66 -2.01 8.91
CA THR A 24 4.45 -0.84 8.52
C THR A 24 3.55 0.37 8.26
N ILE A 25 2.46 0.21 7.50
CA ILE A 25 1.49 1.27 7.23
C ILE A 25 0.90 1.80 8.54
N ALA A 26 0.46 0.92 9.43
CA ALA A 26 -0.12 1.31 10.71
C ALA A 26 0.85 2.14 11.56
N ARG A 27 2.11 1.72 11.65
CA ARG A 27 3.17 2.42 12.39
C ARG A 27 3.49 3.80 11.79
N GLU A 28 3.56 3.89 10.46
CA GLU A 28 3.95 5.12 9.78
C GLU A 28 2.83 6.15 9.71
N THR A 29 1.58 5.73 9.58
CA THR A 29 0.46 6.65 9.37
C THR A 29 -0.17 7.14 10.66
N GLY A 30 -0.20 6.31 11.70
CA GLY A 30 -0.91 6.59 12.96
C GLY A 30 -2.43 6.70 12.80
N ASN A 31 -3.00 6.46 11.61
CA ASN A 31 -4.43 6.44 11.33
C ASN A 31 -4.69 5.54 10.10
N PHE A 32 -4.69 4.25 10.33
CA PHE A 32 -4.83 3.21 9.32
C PHE A 32 -6.06 2.35 9.55
N CYS A 33 -6.87 2.17 8.51
CA CYS A 33 -8.02 1.28 8.51
C CYS A 33 -7.81 0.16 7.48
N LEU A 34 -7.99 -1.08 7.92
CA LEU A 34 -8.09 -2.24 7.07
C LEU A 34 -9.57 -2.59 6.93
N SER A 35 -10.16 -2.35 5.77
CA SER A 35 -11.60 -2.54 5.51
C SER A 35 -11.89 -3.84 4.75
N SER A 36 -13.15 -4.24 4.72
CA SER A 36 -13.65 -5.49 4.09
C SER A 36 -12.99 -6.75 4.63
N ILE A 37 -12.55 -6.75 5.88
CA ILE A 37 -11.92 -7.96 6.43
C ILE A 37 -12.99 -8.97 6.85
N PRO A 38 -12.81 -10.26 6.54
CA PRO A 38 -13.68 -11.31 7.06
C PRO A 38 -13.68 -11.33 8.60
N SER A 39 -14.81 -11.52 9.22
CA SER A 39 -14.91 -11.60 10.69
C SER A 39 -14.11 -12.78 11.30
N THR A 40 -13.77 -13.74 10.46
CA THR A 40 -12.96 -14.93 10.81
C THR A 40 -11.46 -14.68 10.67
N LEU A 41 -11.03 -13.56 10.07
CA LEU A 41 -9.64 -13.27 9.84
C LEU A 41 -8.92 -12.97 11.16
N VAL A 42 -7.87 -13.74 11.43
CA VAL A 42 -7.02 -13.53 12.60
C VAL A 42 -5.92 -12.52 12.22
N LEU A 43 -6.02 -11.32 12.78
CA LEU A 43 -4.99 -10.29 12.59
C LEU A 43 -3.86 -10.45 13.61
N PRO A 44 -2.61 -10.14 13.21
CA PRO A 44 -1.47 -10.14 14.11
C PRO A 44 -1.70 -9.24 15.34
N GLN A 45 -1.23 -9.69 16.50
CA GLN A 45 -1.38 -8.93 17.74
C GLN A 45 -0.65 -7.59 17.66
N GLU A 46 0.48 -7.55 16.97
CA GLU A 46 1.26 -6.35 16.74
C GLU A 46 0.46 -5.29 15.98
N LEU A 47 -0.23 -5.68 14.90
CA LEU A 47 -1.10 -4.78 14.13
C LEU A 47 -2.26 -4.27 15.01
N LYS A 48 -2.93 -5.16 15.74
CA LYS A 48 -4.05 -4.79 16.64
C LYS A 48 -3.65 -3.81 17.73
N ASN A 49 -2.43 -3.91 18.23
CA ASN A 49 -1.91 -3.06 19.30
C ASN A 49 -1.32 -1.74 18.80
N THR A 50 -1.21 -1.54 17.48
CA THR A 50 -0.68 -0.29 16.93
C THR A 50 -1.71 0.84 17.12
N PRO A 51 -1.33 1.96 17.78
CA PRO A 51 -2.24 3.08 17.98
C PRO A 51 -2.76 3.64 16.64
N GLY A 52 -4.07 3.91 16.57
CA GLY A 52 -4.70 4.44 15.36
C GLY A 52 -5.02 3.39 14.29
N PHE A 53 -4.75 2.12 14.54
CA PHE A 53 -5.22 1.03 13.67
C PHE A 53 -6.68 0.70 13.93
N VAL A 54 -7.45 0.53 12.86
CA VAL A 54 -8.86 0.12 12.88
C VAL A 54 -9.07 -1.06 11.94
N ALA A 55 -9.70 -2.11 12.44
CA ALA A 55 -10.17 -3.24 11.66
C ALA A 55 -11.67 -3.07 11.40
N GLU A 56 -12.09 -3.06 10.13
CA GLU A 56 -13.45 -2.82 9.70
C GLU A 56 -13.93 -3.96 8.79
N THR A 57 -15.05 -4.57 9.13
CA THR A 57 -15.65 -5.66 8.32
C THR A 57 -16.45 -5.14 7.13
N ARG A 58 -16.96 -3.91 7.21
CA ARG A 58 -17.66 -3.26 6.11
C ARG A 58 -16.69 -2.79 5.04
N GLY A 59 -17.15 -2.79 3.80
CA GLY A 59 -16.40 -2.19 2.71
C GLY A 59 -16.42 -0.66 2.76
N VAL A 60 -15.46 -0.03 2.11
CA VAL A 60 -15.36 1.44 2.02
C VAL A 60 -16.62 2.08 1.43
N GLU A 61 -17.31 1.40 0.51
CA GLU A 61 -18.57 1.87 -0.06
C GLU A 61 -19.68 1.96 0.98
N GLU A 62 -19.76 1.00 1.91
CA GLU A 62 -20.74 1.01 2.98
C GLU A 62 -20.47 2.13 3.99
N VAL A 63 -19.19 2.43 4.24
CA VAL A 63 -18.77 3.45 5.21
C VAL A 63 -18.86 4.86 4.63
N TYR A 64 -18.41 5.06 3.39
CA TYR A 64 -18.26 6.39 2.79
C TYR A 64 -19.12 6.61 1.56
N GLY A 65 -19.55 5.56 0.87
CA GLY A 65 -20.20 5.66 -0.43
C GLY A 65 -21.65 6.13 -0.41
N GLN A 66 -22.32 6.04 0.75
CA GLN A 66 -23.75 6.38 0.89
C GLN A 66 -23.97 7.88 1.08
N ASP A 67 -22.99 8.61 1.60
CA ASP A 67 -23.06 10.06 1.77
C ASP A 67 -22.19 10.75 0.71
N PRO A 68 -22.78 11.55 -0.20
CA PRO A 68 -22.04 12.25 -1.25
C PRO A 68 -20.96 13.19 -0.72
N VAL A 69 -21.14 13.79 0.46
CA VAL A 69 -20.16 14.69 1.08
C VAL A 69 -18.96 13.91 1.58
N LEU A 70 -19.18 12.80 2.27
CA LEU A 70 -18.11 11.92 2.74
C LEU A 70 -17.40 11.28 1.55
N LYS A 71 -18.13 10.80 0.56
CA LYS A 71 -17.57 10.18 -0.65
C LYS A 71 -16.65 11.14 -1.42
N ALA A 72 -17.03 12.42 -1.52
CA ALA A 72 -16.23 13.45 -2.18
C ALA A 72 -14.88 13.72 -1.48
N ARG A 73 -14.74 13.32 -0.20
CA ARG A 73 -13.50 13.46 0.58
C ARG A 73 -12.59 12.24 0.50
N VAL A 74 -12.98 11.21 -0.25
CA VAL A 74 -12.19 9.98 -0.46
C VAL A 74 -11.48 10.02 -1.80
N CYS A 75 -10.16 9.82 -1.79
CA CYS A 75 -9.33 9.67 -2.97
C CYS A 75 -8.94 8.19 -3.15
N LEU A 76 -9.30 7.60 -4.27
CA LEU A 76 -8.83 6.27 -4.67
C LEU A 76 -7.47 6.39 -5.37
N LEU A 77 -6.44 5.74 -4.83
CA LEU A 77 -5.16 5.59 -5.53
C LEU A 77 -5.29 4.49 -6.57
N ASP A 78 -5.40 4.90 -7.82
CA ASP A 78 -5.74 4.05 -8.96
C ASP A 78 -4.74 4.25 -10.10
N PRO A 79 -3.96 3.21 -10.47
CA PRO A 79 -3.02 3.30 -11.60
C PRO A 79 -3.66 3.71 -12.93
N ALA A 80 -4.96 3.45 -13.12
CA ALA A 80 -5.71 3.85 -14.31
C ALA A 80 -6.29 5.27 -14.26
N ALA A 81 -6.12 5.99 -13.16
CA ALA A 81 -6.58 7.37 -13.05
C ALA A 81 -5.87 8.30 -14.06
N LYS A 82 -6.61 9.25 -14.58
CA LYS A 82 -6.07 10.22 -15.57
C LYS A 82 -5.19 11.29 -14.94
N GLN A 83 -5.46 11.62 -13.68
CA GLN A 83 -4.80 12.68 -12.94
C GLN A 83 -3.80 12.10 -11.93
N GLU A 84 -2.61 12.67 -11.88
CA GLU A 84 -1.62 12.35 -10.86
C GLU A 84 -1.96 13.02 -9.53
N LEU A 85 -1.56 12.36 -8.43
CA LEU A 85 -1.66 12.93 -7.10
C LEU A 85 -0.75 14.16 -6.98
N SER A 86 -1.28 15.22 -6.40
CA SER A 86 -0.54 16.47 -6.18
C SER A 86 -0.61 16.92 -4.72
N PRO A 87 0.28 17.83 -4.28
CA PRO A 87 0.22 18.38 -2.92
C PRO A 87 -1.13 19.01 -2.54
N GLU A 88 -1.83 19.61 -3.51
CA GLU A 88 -3.13 20.26 -3.33
C GLU A 88 -4.24 19.23 -2.99
N ASP A 89 -4.09 17.99 -3.42
CA ASP A 89 -5.02 16.91 -3.08
C ASP A 89 -5.08 16.67 -1.56
N GLY A 90 -4.04 17.04 -0.82
CA GLY A 90 -4.06 17.04 0.65
C GLY A 90 -5.09 18.00 1.26
N ASP A 91 -5.53 19.04 0.56
CA ASP A 91 -6.59 19.95 1.02
C ASP A 91 -7.98 19.46 0.58
N LEU A 92 -8.04 18.68 -0.50
CA LEU A 92 -9.28 18.19 -1.09
C LEU A 92 -9.77 16.90 -0.41
N PHE A 93 -8.85 16.01 -0.04
CA PHE A 93 -9.20 14.69 0.49
C PHE A 93 -8.75 14.50 1.93
N ASP A 94 -9.57 13.81 2.71
CA ASP A 94 -9.27 13.41 4.09
C ASP A 94 -8.95 11.93 4.21
N VAL A 95 -9.39 11.15 3.22
CA VAL A 95 -9.25 9.69 3.17
C VAL A 95 -8.57 9.28 1.88
N PHE A 96 -7.54 8.47 1.99
CA PHE A 96 -6.83 7.86 0.86
C PHE A 96 -7.04 6.36 0.88
N LEU A 97 -7.63 5.85 -0.22
CA LEU A 97 -8.07 4.47 -0.38
C LEU A 97 -7.17 3.73 -1.35
N PHE A 98 -6.74 2.54 -0.95
CA PHE A 98 -5.90 1.65 -1.72
C PHE A 98 -6.60 0.30 -1.91
N GLY A 99 -6.57 -0.23 -3.12
CA GLY A 99 -6.82 -1.65 -3.37
C GLY A 99 -5.55 -2.42 -3.03
N GLY A 100 -5.59 -3.38 -2.13
CA GLY A 100 -4.43 -4.19 -1.79
C GLY A 100 -3.92 -4.91 -3.04
N ILE A 101 -2.79 -4.49 -3.57
CA ILE A 101 -2.09 -5.20 -4.64
C ILE A 101 -1.16 -6.18 -3.93
N LEU A 102 -1.68 -7.34 -3.63
CA LEU A 102 -0.85 -8.43 -3.16
C LEU A 102 -0.07 -8.95 -4.36
N GLY A 103 1.24 -8.93 -4.29
CA GLY A 103 2.25 -9.43 -5.20
C GLY A 103 1.87 -10.48 -6.26
N ASP A 104 0.67 -10.39 -6.80
CA ASP A 104 0.18 -11.25 -7.87
C ASP A 104 1.03 -10.98 -9.13
N ASP A 105 1.69 -11.97 -9.61
CA ASP A 105 2.29 -11.99 -10.94
C ASP A 105 1.53 -13.03 -11.80
N PRO A 106 0.79 -12.60 -12.83
CA PRO A 106 0.58 -11.23 -13.31
C PRO A 106 -0.32 -10.40 -12.37
N PRO A 107 -0.12 -9.06 -12.30
CA PRO A 107 -0.87 -8.19 -11.41
C PRO A 107 -2.37 -8.24 -11.72
N ARG A 108 -3.20 -8.53 -10.72
CA ARG A 108 -4.65 -8.37 -10.82
C ARG A 108 -5.03 -6.92 -10.62
N ASP A 109 -5.89 -6.38 -11.49
CA ASP A 109 -6.47 -5.05 -11.29
C ASP A 109 -7.53 -5.07 -10.17
N ARG A 110 -7.08 -5.18 -8.93
CA ARG A 110 -7.95 -5.16 -7.74
C ARG A 110 -8.60 -3.79 -7.54
N THR A 111 -8.00 -2.75 -8.10
CA THR A 111 -8.54 -1.38 -8.05
C THR A 111 -9.76 -1.23 -8.96
N SER A 112 -9.96 -2.10 -9.96
CA SER A 112 -11.09 -2.01 -10.89
C SER A 112 -12.45 -2.05 -10.18
N GLU A 113 -12.61 -2.88 -9.16
CA GLU A 113 -13.86 -2.98 -8.40
C GLU A 113 -14.11 -1.70 -7.59
N LEU A 114 -13.07 -1.13 -6.99
CA LEU A 114 -13.18 0.14 -6.26
C LEU A 114 -13.47 1.31 -7.21
N ARG A 115 -12.88 1.31 -8.40
CA ARG A 115 -13.13 2.31 -9.45
C ARG A 115 -14.60 2.35 -9.87
N LYS A 116 -15.25 1.19 -10.00
CA LYS A 116 -16.69 1.09 -10.32
C LYS A 116 -17.58 1.73 -9.26
N LYS A 117 -17.11 1.83 -8.03
CA LYS A 117 -17.83 2.48 -6.92
C LYS A 117 -17.85 4.01 -7.03
N GLY A 118 -17.10 4.60 -7.97
CA GLY A 118 -17.15 6.00 -8.34
C GLY A 118 -16.48 6.96 -7.35
N PHE A 119 -15.43 6.52 -6.67
CA PHE A 119 -14.53 7.41 -5.91
C PHE A 119 -13.62 8.20 -6.85
N THR A 120 -13.24 9.41 -6.44
CA THR A 120 -12.30 10.22 -7.23
C THR A 120 -10.92 9.58 -7.25
N GLY A 121 -10.39 9.31 -8.45
CA GLY A 121 -9.10 8.63 -8.62
C GLY A 121 -7.92 9.58 -8.78
N ARG A 122 -6.78 9.17 -8.24
CA ARG A 122 -5.43 9.74 -8.51
C ARG A 122 -4.44 8.62 -8.72
N ARG A 123 -3.44 8.84 -9.58
CA ARG A 123 -2.34 7.88 -9.77
C ARG A 123 -1.03 8.40 -9.16
N LEU A 124 -0.13 7.49 -8.84
CA LEU A 124 1.19 7.77 -8.26
C LEU A 124 2.33 7.69 -9.28
N GLY A 125 2.07 8.12 -10.50
CA GLY A 125 3.02 7.99 -11.62
C GLY A 125 2.88 6.66 -12.37
N PRO A 126 3.82 6.37 -13.31
CA PRO A 126 3.66 5.28 -14.28
C PRO A 126 4.13 3.92 -13.77
N LYS A 127 4.84 3.85 -12.64
CA LYS A 127 5.47 2.61 -12.16
C LYS A 127 4.73 2.06 -10.96
N GLN A 128 4.57 0.74 -10.94
CA GLN A 128 3.91 0.03 -9.85
C GLN A 128 4.74 0.12 -8.56
N MET A 129 4.05 0.29 -7.45
CA MET A 129 4.59 0.32 -6.09
C MET A 129 3.95 -0.78 -5.25
N THR A 130 4.65 -1.23 -4.22
CA THR A 130 4.04 -2.02 -3.14
C THR A 130 3.03 -1.19 -2.36
N THR A 131 2.12 -1.83 -1.63
CA THR A 131 1.05 -1.11 -0.92
C THR A 131 1.60 -0.14 0.12
N ASP A 132 2.59 -0.56 0.91
CA ASP A 132 3.24 0.31 1.90
C ASP A 132 3.98 1.48 1.24
N THR A 133 4.65 1.25 0.11
CA THR A 133 5.30 2.32 -0.66
C THR A 133 4.27 3.31 -1.22
N ALA A 134 3.15 2.83 -1.77
CA ALA A 134 2.09 3.69 -2.27
C ALA A 134 1.50 4.58 -1.16
N VAL A 135 1.28 4.04 0.03
CA VAL A 135 0.83 4.81 1.20
C VAL A 135 1.88 5.84 1.60
N ARG A 136 3.15 5.45 1.69
CA ARG A 136 4.27 6.36 2.03
C ARG A 136 4.39 7.51 1.05
N VAL A 137 4.35 7.23 -0.26
CA VAL A 137 4.38 8.27 -1.31
C VAL A 137 3.18 9.20 -1.19
N THR A 138 1.99 8.67 -0.97
CA THR A 138 0.77 9.48 -0.76
C THR A 138 0.95 10.45 0.41
N ARG A 139 1.50 10.00 1.54
CA ARG A 139 1.80 10.85 2.70
C ARG A 139 2.82 11.94 2.38
N ILE A 140 3.92 11.58 1.70
CA ILE A 140 4.95 12.55 1.29
C ILE A 140 4.33 13.65 0.44
N VAL A 141 3.51 13.28 -0.55
CA VAL A 141 2.87 14.26 -1.43
C VAL A 141 1.86 15.12 -0.67
N THR A 142 0.95 14.51 0.08
CA THR A 142 -0.22 15.23 0.63
C THR A 142 0.01 15.87 1.99
N GLU A 143 0.89 15.33 2.82
CA GLU A 143 1.18 15.85 4.15
C GLU A 143 2.47 16.68 4.18
N GLN A 144 3.53 16.23 3.50
CA GLN A 144 4.81 16.95 3.43
C GLN A 144 4.87 17.93 2.26
N ARG A 145 3.88 17.93 1.38
CA ARG A 145 3.77 18.83 0.22
C ARG A 145 4.91 18.69 -0.80
N ILE A 146 5.47 17.51 -0.93
CA ILE A 146 6.52 17.20 -1.90
C ILE A 146 5.88 16.61 -3.16
N PRO A 147 6.04 17.21 -4.34
CA PRO A 147 5.55 16.66 -5.60
C PRO A 147 6.10 15.27 -5.90
N LEU A 148 5.35 14.45 -6.65
CA LEU A 148 5.76 13.08 -7.01
C LEU A 148 7.15 13.02 -7.64
N ASP A 149 7.47 13.97 -8.52
CA ASP A 149 8.74 13.99 -9.26
C ASP A 149 9.95 14.40 -8.39
N ASP A 150 9.70 15.02 -7.24
CA ASP A 150 10.76 15.44 -6.31
C ASP A 150 11.10 14.37 -5.25
N ILE A 151 10.34 13.27 -5.22
CA ILE A 151 10.61 12.15 -4.31
C ILE A 151 11.77 11.31 -4.86
N PRO A 152 12.81 11.02 -4.06
CA PRO A 152 13.88 10.14 -4.49
C PRO A 152 13.39 8.68 -4.57
N TYR A 153 13.44 8.10 -5.76
CA TYR A 153 13.01 6.72 -6.02
C TYR A 153 14.16 5.80 -6.38
N LEU A 154 13.93 4.52 -6.14
CA LEU A 154 14.67 3.40 -6.71
C LEU A 154 13.71 2.53 -7.53
N ASP A 155 13.98 2.42 -8.84
CA ASP A 155 13.18 1.63 -9.75
C ASP A 155 13.77 0.24 -9.92
N PHE A 156 12.97 -0.78 -9.63
CA PHE A 156 13.34 -2.18 -9.82
C PHE A 156 14.69 -2.54 -9.15
N PRO A 157 14.89 -2.21 -7.85
CA PRO A 157 16.17 -2.41 -7.20
C PRO A 157 16.55 -3.88 -7.13
N GLU A 158 17.82 -4.15 -7.28
CA GLU A 158 18.40 -5.47 -7.00
C GLU A 158 18.71 -5.57 -5.49
N LEU A 159 18.12 -6.55 -4.84
CA LEU A 159 18.39 -6.91 -3.45
C LEU A 159 19.50 -7.97 -3.42
N LYS A 160 20.66 -7.62 -2.92
CA LYS A 160 21.78 -8.56 -2.74
C LYS A 160 21.74 -9.16 -1.35
N PHE A 161 21.65 -10.48 -1.26
CA PHE A 161 21.65 -11.22 0.00
C PHE A 161 23.05 -11.68 0.38
N ASN A 162 23.86 -12.05 -0.62
CA ASN A 162 25.28 -12.41 -0.50
C ASN A 162 25.99 -12.24 -1.86
N GLU A 163 27.25 -12.72 -1.99
CA GLU A 163 28.07 -12.59 -3.23
C GLU A 163 27.48 -13.35 -4.43
N HIS A 164 26.64 -14.35 -4.19
CA HIS A 164 26.11 -15.26 -5.22
C HIS A 164 24.60 -15.22 -5.35
N GLU A 165 23.91 -14.47 -4.50
CA GLU A 165 22.46 -14.47 -4.41
C GLU A 165 21.92 -13.05 -4.41
N SER A 166 21.07 -12.76 -5.38
CA SER A 166 20.33 -11.50 -5.48
C SER A 166 18.97 -11.71 -6.13
N THR A 167 18.04 -10.79 -5.87
CA THR A 167 16.70 -10.76 -6.48
C THR A 167 16.41 -9.36 -6.95
N GLN A 168 15.93 -9.24 -8.18
CA GLN A 168 15.44 -7.97 -8.72
C GLN A 168 13.96 -7.78 -8.36
N MET A 169 13.65 -6.66 -7.72
CA MET A 169 12.27 -6.33 -7.36
C MET A 169 11.52 -5.71 -8.55
N PRO A 170 10.25 -6.09 -8.79
CA PRO A 170 9.48 -5.57 -9.92
C PRO A 170 8.76 -4.24 -9.62
N PHE A 171 9.14 -3.53 -8.57
CA PHE A 171 8.45 -2.35 -8.07
C PHE A 171 9.36 -1.12 -7.96
N ARG A 172 8.72 0.06 -7.93
CA ARG A 172 9.34 1.32 -7.50
C ARG A 172 9.26 1.43 -5.99
N TYR A 173 10.32 1.87 -5.36
CA TYR A 173 10.42 2.15 -3.92
C TYR A 173 10.88 3.58 -3.67
N VAL A 174 10.57 4.12 -2.50
CA VAL A 174 11.22 5.34 -2.02
C VAL A 174 12.64 4.99 -1.58
N LYS A 175 13.60 5.82 -1.98
CA LYS A 175 15.00 5.68 -1.58
C LYS A 175 15.20 6.24 -0.18
N GLY A 176 15.76 5.44 0.72
CA GLY A 176 16.15 5.86 2.05
C GLY A 176 17.45 6.67 2.07
N ASP A 177 17.77 7.26 3.21
CA ASP A 177 19.00 8.05 3.42
C ASP A 177 20.26 7.19 3.29
N ASP A 178 20.16 5.89 3.53
CA ASP A 178 21.23 4.90 3.32
C ASP A 178 21.40 4.48 1.85
N GLY A 179 20.62 5.07 0.95
CA GLY A 179 20.64 4.76 -0.48
C GLY A 179 19.91 3.46 -0.87
N LYS A 180 19.25 2.79 0.08
CA LYS A 180 18.52 1.55 -0.15
C LYS A 180 17.01 1.80 -0.29
N PRO A 181 16.25 0.83 -0.85
CA PRO A 181 14.80 0.93 -0.85
C PRO A 181 14.26 0.86 0.58
N ILE A 182 13.30 1.73 0.90
CA ILE A 182 12.57 1.65 2.15
C ILE A 182 11.56 0.50 2.03
N MET A 183 11.70 -0.49 2.89
CA MET A 183 10.86 -1.70 2.92
C MET A 183 10.37 -1.98 4.35
N PRO A 184 9.27 -2.73 4.51
CA PRO A 184 8.86 -3.23 5.82
C PRO A 184 9.98 -4.00 6.53
N GLU A 185 10.05 -3.87 7.85
CA GLU A 185 10.94 -4.68 8.67
C GLU A 185 10.64 -6.18 8.48
N GLY A 186 11.67 -6.99 8.23
CA GLY A 186 11.52 -8.42 7.94
C GLY A 186 11.19 -8.77 6.48
N MET A 187 10.88 -7.79 5.62
CA MET A 187 10.52 -8.04 4.22
C MET A 187 11.69 -8.66 3.42
N ILE A 188 12.90 -8.20 3.62
CA ILE A 188 14.09 -8.72 2.93
C ILE A 188 14.30 -10.20 3.29
N ASP A 189 14.16 -10.57 4.56
CA ASP A 189 14.27 -11.96 5.01
C ASP A 189 13.17 -12.84 4.42
N LEU A 190 11.94 -12.31 4.32
CA LEU A 190 10.82 -13.00 3.68
C LEU A 190 11.09 -13.26 2.19
N ILE A 191 11.54 -12.25 1.46
CA ILE A 191 11.88 -12.35 0.03
C ILE A 191 12.99 -13.38 -0.19
N ARG A 192 14.02 -13.36 0.63
CA ARG A 192 15.11 -14.32 0.56
C ARG A 192 14.62 -15.75 0.76
N LYS A 193 13.83 -15.98 1.80
CA LYS A 193 13.26 -17.30 2.11
C LYS A 193 12.37 -17.85 1.00
N ASP A 194 11.63 -16.98 0.31
CA ASP A 194 10.78 -17.38 -0.82
C ASP A 194 11.62 -17.68 -2.07
N SER A 195 12.72 -16.96 -2.28
CA SER A 195 13.68 -17.26 -3.34
C SER A 195 14.35 -18.63 -3.15
N ASP A 196 14.73 -18.98 -1.93
CA ASP A 196 15.31 -20.29 -1.60
C ASP A 196 14.35 -21.43 -1.88
N LYS A 197 13.05 -21.29 -1.53
CA LYS A 197 12.03 -22.31 -1.82
C LYS A 197 11.83 -22.54 -3.31
N ALA A 198 11.82 -21.47 -4.12
CA ALA A 198 11.65 -21.58 -5.56
C ALA A 198 12.83 -22.34 -6.22
N ILE A 199 14.00 -22.31 -5.62
CA ILE A 199 15.18 -23.09 -6.07
C ILE A 199 15.02 -24.56 -5.69
N ASP A 200 14.58 -24.85 -4.45
CA ASP A 200 14.37 -26.23 -3.97
C ASP A 200 13.27 -26.97 -4.73
N ASP A 201 12.25 -26.26 -5.22
CA ASP A 201 11.17 -26.84 -6.04
C ASP A 201 11.61 -27.17 -7.49
N LEU A 202 12.82 -26.78 -7.92
CA LEU A 202 13.38 -27.04 -9.25
C LEU A 202 14.28 -28.29 -9.29
N PHE A 203 14.55 -28.94 -8.17
CA PHE A 203 15.37 -30.15 -8.04
C PHE A 203 14.62 -31.29 -7.34
#